data_f201de98c9191a863661471ae88f7a66
#
_entry.id   f201de98c9191a863661471ae88f7a66
#
_cell.length_a   1.000
_cell.length_b   1.000
_cell.length_c   1.000
_cell.angle_alpha   90.00
_cell.angle_beta   90.00
_cell.angle_gamma   90.00
#
_symmetry.space_group_name_H-M   'P 1'
#
loop_
_entity.id
_entity.type
_entity.pdbx_description
1 polymer ?
#
loop_
_entity_poly.entity_id
_entity_poly.type
_entity_poly.pdbx_seq_one_letter_code
_entity_poly.pdbx_strand_id
1 'polypeptide(L)'
;LISGFEPELFVYGLLLGLCAGALAGTLAGLAGVGGGLIYVPLFYACLPAEGGGMALYIFASLAAIVMTGFFSARAHWRLGHVDKGMLISLLPGLMIGAGLGLWSTLRLPEEAILLALAALDGWVARDYGRQIPAGPQHGPSPALISGPIGYISGALGIGGGTMLVPLLRRHAPLRFAVGTSAACGFVMAATAVLTNLLVESDWQALLSKHGSSLAGVWLGIALVLPFCSGWSARLHADMGEESLRILLKSVFILLACSLLIAALIARMHTPA
;
A
#
# COMPACT_ATOMS: atom_id res chain seq x y z
N LEU A 1 30.14 -9.13 -4.18
CA LEU A 1 28.72 -8.79 -4.35
C LEU A 1 27.88 -9.91 -5.00
N ILE A 2 28.45 -11.06 -5.42
CA ILE A 2 27.74 -12.15 -6.14
C ILE A 2 27.79 -13.49 -5.35
N SER A 3 28.43 -13.56 -4.19
CA SER A 3 28.60 -14.81 -3.44
C SER A 3 27.37 -15.28 -2.65
N GLY A 4 26.23 -14.61 -2.76
CA GLY A 4 24.99 -14.96 -2.05
C GLY A 4 23.74 -14.97 -2.96
N PHE A 5 23.91 -15.00 -4.28
CA PHE A 5 22.75 -15.04 -5.18
C PHE A 5 22.22 -16.48 -5.30
N GLU A 6 20.96 -16.69 -4.85
CA GLU A 6 20.25 -17.96 -4.92
C GLU A 6 19.22 -17.90 -6.07
N PRO A 7 19.49 -18.58 -7.20
CA PRO A 7 18.62 -18.53 -8.39
C PRO A 7 17.19 -19.04 -8.11
N GLU A 8 17.05 -20.02 -7.26
CA GLU A 8 15.73 -20.60 -6.92
C GLU A 8 14.86 -19.59 -6.15
N LEU A 9 15.45 -18.92 -5.15
CA LEU A 9 14.76 -17.86 -4.39
C LEU A 9 14.44 -16.64 -5.27
N PHE A 10 15.31 -16.33 -6.22
CA PHE A 10 15.05 -15.26 -7.19
C PHE A 10 13.87 -15.60 -8.10
N VAL A 11 13.81 -16.82 -8.67
CA VAL A 11 12.69 -17.26 -9.53
C VAL A 11 11.38 -17.31 -8.73
N TYR A 12 11.42 -17.85 -7.50
CA TYR A 12 10.26 -17.81 -6.61
C TYR A 12 9.78 -16.37 -6.35
N GLY A 13 10.70 -15.48 -6.00
CA GLY A 13 10.41 -14.06 -5.80
C GLY A 13 9.83 -13.42 -7.06
N LEU A 14 10.36 -13.75 -8.24
CA LEU A 14 9.88 -13.22 -9.53
C LEU A 14 8.42 -13.63 -9.79
N LEU A 15 8.08 -14.90 -9.60
CA LEU A 15 6.72 -15.41 -9.78
C LEU A 15 5.76 -14.76 -8.78
N LEU A 16 6.17 -14.68 -7.51
CA LEU A 16 5.41 -13.98 -6.47
C LEU A 16 5.21 -12.51 -6.83
N GLY A 17 6.26 -11.85 -7.31
CA GLY A 17 6.22 -10.44 -7.73
C GLY A 17 5.29 -10.20 -8.92
N LEU A 18 5.27 -11.10 -9.92
CA LEU A 18 4.33 -11.03 -11.05
C LEU A 18 2.88 -11.12 -10.56
N CYS A 19 2.56 -12.08 -9.70
CA CYS A 19 1.22 -12.24 -9.13
C CYS A 19 0.83 -11.05 -8.25
N ALA A 20 1.71 -10.66 -7.33
CA ALA A 20 1.48 -9.53 -6.43
C ALA A 20 1.31 -8.21 -7.19
N GLY A 21 2.16 -7.97 -8.19
CA GLY A 21 2.12 -6.78 -9.02
C GLY A 21 0.87 -6.72 -9.90
N ALA A 22 0.41 -7.85 -10.43
CA ALA A 22 -0.83 -7.91 -11.20
C ALA A 22 -2.04 -7.55 -10.33
N LEU A 23 -2.17 -8.16 -9.15
CA LEU A 23 -3.26 -7.90 -8.21
C LEU A 23 -3.21 -6.47 -7.68
N ALA A 24 -2.06 -6.07 -7.12
CA ALA A 24 -1.89 -4.75 -6.53
C ALA A 24 -1.93 -3.63 -7.57
N GLY A 25 -1.33 -3.83 -8.75
CA GLY A 25 -1.36 -2.86 -9.85
C GLY A 25 -2.78 -2.64 -10.38
N THR A 26 -3.57 -3.70 -10.50
CA THR A 26 -4.97 -3.61 -10.90
C THR A 26 -5.78 -2.84 -9.86
N LEU A 27 -5.65 -3.15 -8.58
CA LEU A 27 -6.35 -2.42 -7.51
C LEU A 27 -5.85 -0.98 -7.35
N ALA A 28 -4.55 -0.73 -7.54
CA ALA A 28 -4.01 0.62 -7.50
C ALA A 28 -4.59 1.53 -8.59
N GLY A 29 -4.75 1.01 -9.81
CA GLY A 29 -5.39 1.76 -10.89
C GLY A 29 -6.89 1.94 -10.71
N LEU A 30 -7.60 0.94 -10.16
CA LEU A 30 -9.04 1.00 -9.90
C LEU A 30 -9.38 1.87 -8.69
N ALA A 31 -8.63 1.74 -7.60
CA ALA A 31 -8.96 2.33 -6.30
C ALA A 31 -8.05 3.46 -5.86
N GLY A 32 -6.92 3.69 -6.53
CA GLY A 32 -5.91 4.65 -6.10
C GLY A 32 -5.18 4.28 -4.80
N VAL A 33 -5.23 3.01 -4.41
CA VAL A 33 -4.86 2.52 -3.07
C VAL A 33 -3.37 2.21 -2.93
N GLY A 34 -2.59 2.28 -4.01
CA GLY A 34 -1.14 2.04 -3.96
C GLY A 34 -0.71 0.57 -3.77
N GLY A 35 -1.65 -0.37 -3.57
CA GLY A 35 -1.39 -1.81 -3.50
C GLY A 35 -0.88 -2.33 -2.16
N GLY A 36 -0.56 -1.50 -1.17
CA GLY A 36 0.04 -1.92 0.10
C GLY A 36 -0.80 -2.86 0.93
N LEU A 37 -2.13 -2.73 0.88
CA LEU A 37 -3.04 -3.65 1.54
C LEU A 37 -2.96 -5.08 0.99
N ILE A 38 -2.40 -5.27 -0.20
CA ILE A 38 -2.17 -6.60 -0.79
C ILE A 38 -0.75 -7.06 -0.50
N TYR A 39 0.24 -6.17 -0.63
CA TYR A 39 1.63 -6.55 -0.53
C TYR A 39 2.01 -7.08 0.85
N VAL A 40 1.62 -6.37 1.93
CA VAL A 40 1.97 -6.81 3.30
C VAL A 40 1.41 -8.20 3.61
N PRO A 41 0.09 -8.48 3.45
CA PRO A 41 -0.45 -9.81 3.70
C PRO A 41 0.17 -10.89 2.80
N LEU A 42 0.38 -10.57 1.53
CA LEU A 42 0.91 -11.54 0.57
C LEU A 42 2.38 -11.87 0.85
N PHE A 43 3.18 -10.87 1.20
CA PHE A 43 4.58 -11.08 1.57
C PHE A 43 4.68 -11.81 2.91
N TYR A 44 3.83 -11.48 3.87
CA TYR A 44 3.73 -12.21 5.12
C TYR A 44 3.41 -13.69 4.93
N ALA A 45 2.50 -14.02 4.01
CA ALA A 45 2.08 -15.40 3.74
C ALA A 45 3.10 -16.19 2.89
N CYS A 46 3.85 -15.52 2.01
CA CYS A 46 4.60 -16.19 0.95
C CYS A 46 6.12 -15.98 1.02
N LEU A 47 6.62 -14.87 1.60
CA LEU A 47 8.07 -14.69 1.72
C LEU A 47 8.60 -15.38 2.98
N PRO A 48 9.66 -16.22 2.85
CA PRO A 48 10.31 -16.79 4.01
C PRO A 48 10.96 -15.67 4.85
N ALA A 49 10.59 -15.61 6.13
CA ALA A 49 10.99 -14.51 7.04
C ALA A 49 12.04 -14.90 8.07
N GLU A 50 12.84 -15.94 7.82
CA GLU A 50 13.87 -16.29 8.76
C GLU A 50 14.77 -15.09 9.11
N GLY A 51 14.48 -14.45 10.24
CA GLY A 51 15.27 -13.35 10.82
C GLY A 51 14.94 -11.92 10.37
N GLY A 52 13.95 -11.70 9.48
CA GLY A 52 13.58 -10.35 9.02
C GLY A 52 12.30 -9.79 9.67
N GLY A 53 11.42 -10.67 10.15
CA GLY A 53 10.17 -10.29 10.81
C GLY A 53 9.25 -9.36 9.99
N MET A 54 8.31 -8.75 10.65
CA MET A 54 7.33 -7.83 10.03
C MET A 54 7.98 -6.61 9.38
N ALA A 55 9.13 -6.15 9.88
CA ALA A 55 9.86 -4.99 9.32
C ALA A 55 10.30 -5.23 7.86
N LEU A 56 10.74 -6.47 7.53
CA LEU A 56 11.10 -6.86 6.17
C LEU A 56 9.90 -6.76 5.22
N TYR A 57 8.73 -7.28 5.63
CA TYR A 57 7.53 -7.25 4.81
C TYR A 57 7.03 -5.84 4.56
N ILE A 58 7.09 -4.98 5.60
CA ILE A 58 6.71 -3.57 5.51
C ILE A 58 7.65 -2.85 4.55
N PHE A 59 8.96 -3.06 4.67
CA PHE A 59 9.94 -2.47 3.75
C PHE A 59 9.73 -2.95 2.31
N ALA A 60 9.60 -4.27 2.10
CA ALA A 60 9.33 -4.85 0.79
C ALA A 60 8.04 -4.30 0.16
N SER A 61 6.99 -4.14 0.98
CA SER A 61 5.73 -3.53 0.57
C SER A 61 5.88 -2.05 0.19
N LEU A 62 6.54 -1.24 1.03
CA LEU A 62 6.75 0.17 0.75
C LEU A 62 7.55 0.39 -0.54
N ALA A 63 8.60 -0.41 -0.78
CA ALA A 63 9.37 -0.37 -2.02
C ALA A 63 8.51 -0.77 -3.24
N ALA A 64 7.64 -1.78 -3.10
CA ALA A 64 6.67 -2.16 -4.13
C ALA A 64 5.65 -1.05 -4.39
N ILE A 65 5.18 -0.35 -3.33
CA ILE A 65 4.24 0.77 -3.44
C ILE A 65 4.87 1.97 -4.13
N VAL A 66 6.16 2.23 -3.97
CA VAL A 66 6.85 3.28 -4.74
C VAL A 66 6.68 3.03 -6.23
N MET A 67 6.91 1.78 -6.68
CA MET A 67 6.74 1.43 -8.09
C MET A 67 5.26 1.50 -8.52
N THR A 68 4.37 0.86 -7.76
CA THR A 68 2.93 0.82 -8.08
C THR A 68 2.33 2.22 -8.07
N GLY A 69 2.66 3.00 -7.06
CA GLY A 69 2.23 4.39 -6.91
C GLY A 69 2.72 5.28 -8.05
N PHE A 70 3.98 5.10 -8.49
CA PHE A 70 4.52 5.84 -9.63
C PHE A 70 3.72 5.57 -10.92
N PHE A 71 3.50 4.31 -11.28
CA PHE A 71 2.76 3.97 -12.49
C PHE A 71 1.29 4.38 -12.40
N SER A 72 0.64 4.18 -11.25
CA SER A 72 -0.74 4.60 -11.02
C SER A 72 -0.89 6.12 -11.04
N ALA A 73 -0.05 6.86 -10.32
CA ALA A 73 -0.04 8.31 -10.32
C ALA A 73 0.19 8.88 -11.73
N ARG A 74 1.16 8.31 -12.49
CA ARG A 74 1.42 8.71 -13.89
C ARG A 74 0.21 8.47 -14.79
N ALA A 75 -0.50 7.32 -14.63
CA ALA A 75 -1.69 7.03 -15.41
C ALA A 75 -2.81 8.04 -15.12
N HIS A 76 -3.12 8.28 -13.85
CA HIS A 76 -4.13 9.26 -13.45
C HIS A 76 -3.75 10.70 -13.78
N TRP A 77 -2.46 11.04 -13.72
CA TRP A 77 -1.98 12.35 -14.14
C TRP A 77 -2.24 12.60 -15.63
N ARG A 78 -1.96 11.60 -16.48
CA ARG A 78 -2.23 11.68 -17.93
C ARG A 78 -3.71 11.80 -18.25
N LEU A 79 -4.58 11.22 -17.42
CA LEU A 79 -6.03 11.33 -17.54
C LEU A 79 -6.59 12.64 -16.95
N GLY A 80 -5.75 13.49 -16.37
CA GLY A 80 -6.18 14.75 -15.75
C GLY A 80 -6.93 14.56 -14.43
N HIS A 81 -6.79 13.42 -13.77
CA HIS A 81 -7.51 13.06 -12.55
C HIS A 81 -6.76 13.44 -11.26
N VAL A 82 -5.71 14.25 -11.33
CA VAL A 82 -4.95 14.70 -10.14
C VAL A 82 -5.25 16.16 -9.85
N ASP A 83 -5.77 16.43 -8.67
CA ASP A 83 -5.94 17.80 -8.15
C ASP A 83 -4.63 18.25 -7.50
N LYS A 84 -3.92 19.17 -8.18
CA LYS A 84 -2.62 19.68 -7.74
C LYS A 84 -2.72 20.49 -6.43
N GLY A 85 -3.79 21.27 -6.25
CA GLY A 85 -3.97 22.10 -5.06
C GLY A 85 -4.14 21.20 -3.82
N MET A 86 -5.01 20.20 -3.93
CA MET A 86 -5.24 19.21 -2.89
C MET A 86 -3.97 18.38 -2.62
N LEU A 87 -3.26 17.93 -3.66
CA LEU A 87 -1.99 17.20 -3.54
C LEU A 87 -0.98 17.99 -2.69
N ILE A 88 -0.69 19.24 -3.07
CA ILE A 88 0.30 20.08 -2.39
C ILE A 88 -0.09 20.32 -0.92
N SER A 89 -1.37 20.50 -0.62
CA SER A 89 -1.83 20.74 0.75
C SER A 89 -1.70 19.51 1.67
N LEU A 90 -1.74 18.30 1.11
CA LEU A 90 -1.66 17.06 1.85
C LEU A 90 -0.22 16.58 2.09
N LEU A 91 0.69 16.85 1.14
CA LEU A 91 2.04 16.29 1.15
C LEU A 91 2.83 16.51 2.45
N PRO A 92 2.90 17.73 3.04
CA PRO A 92 3.73 17.95 4.22
C PRO A 92 3.32 17.05 5.40
N GLY A 93 2.03 17.00 5.70
CA GLY A 93 1.52 16.14 6.78
C GLY A 93 1.72 14.65 6.50
N LEU A 94 1.47 14.21 5.26
CA LEU A 94 1.67 12.82 4.85
C LEU A 94 3.13 12.40 4.97
N MET A 95 4.08 13.20 4.53
CA MET A 95 5.51 12.89 4.57
C MET A 95 6.03 12.80 6.01
N ILE A 96 5.73 13.79 6.85
CA ILE A 96 6.10 13.79 8.25
C ILE A 96 5.47 12.60 8.97
N GLY A 97 4.17 12.40 8.77
CA GLY A 97 3.44 11.27 9.34
C GLY A 97 4.04 9.93 8.93
N ALA A 98 4.31 9.72 7.63
CA ALA A 98 4.84 8.45 7.12
C ALA A 98 6.23 8.11 7.71
N GLY A 99 7.11 9.10 7.82
CA GLY A 99 8.41 8.91 8.45
C GLY A 99 8.30 8.52 9.94
N LEU A 100 7.48 9.26 10.70
CA LEU A 100 7.25 8.96 12.12
C LEU A 100 6.53 7.61 12.33
N GLY A 101 5.58 7.28 11.46
CA GLY A 101 4.86 6.01 11.49
C GLY A 101 5.80 4.83 11.30
N LEU A 102 6.63 4.86 10.28
CA LEU A 102 7.61 3.81 10.02
C LEU A 102 8.60 3.66 11.20
N TRP A 103 9.11 4.77 11.72
CA TRP A 103 10.02 4.73 12.88
C TRP A 103 9.39 4.05 14.09
N SER A 104 8.07 4.22 14.31
CA SER A 104 7.36 3.57 15.41
C SER A 104 7.11 2.07 15.18
N THR A 105 7.06 1.61 13.93
CA THR A 105 6.81 0.21 13.56
C THR A 105 7.84 -0.75 14.15
N LEU A 106 9.09 -0.33 14.23
CA LEU A 106 10.17 -1.13 14.81
C LEU A 106 9.93 -1.52 16.28
N ARG A 107 8.95 -0.90 16.94
CA ARG A 107 8.59 -1.12 18.36
C ARG A 107 7.25 -1.82 18.53
N LEU A 108 6.51 -2.05 17.44
CA LEU A 108 5.19 -2.66 17.49
C LEU A 108 5.31 -4.19 17.34
N PRO A 109 4.56 -4.95 18.14
CA PRO A 109 4.49 -6.40 17.96
C PRO A 109 3.76 -6.73 16.65
N GLU A 110 4.17 -7.83 16.03
CA GLU A 110 3.65 -8.29 14.74
C GLU A 110 2.12 -8.43 14.74
N GLU A 111 1.57 -9.01 15.80
CA GLU A 111 0.12 -9.17 15.96
C GLU A 111 -0.63 -7.84 15.93
N ALA A 112 -0.07 -6.80 16.55
CA ALA A 112 -0.69 -5.48 16.56
C ALA A 112 -0.75 -4.88 15.15
N ILE A 113 0.28 -5.10 14.34
CA ILE A 113 0.33 -4.63 12.95
C ILE A 113 -0.71 -5.37 12.11
N LEU A 114 -0.79 -6.71 12.22
CA LEU A 114 -1.77 -7.52 11.49
C LEU A 114 -3.22 -7.17 11.88
N LEU A 115 -3.50 -6.98 13.17
CA LEU A 115 -4.82 -6.56 13.64
C LEU A 115 -5.17 -5.15 13.18
N ALA A 116 -4.21 -4.22 13.20
CA ALA A 116 -4.41 -2.86 12.71
C ALA A 116 -4.67 -2.84 11.20
N LEU A 117 -3.97 -3.66 10.41
CA LEU A 117 -4.23 -3.85 8.98
C LEU A 117 -5.64 -4.42 8.74
N ALA A 118 -6.03 -5.48 9.45
CA ALA A 118 -7.35 -6.07 9.34
C ALA A 118 -8.48 -5.08 9.70
N ALA A 119 -8.28 -4.30 10.77
CA ALA A 119 -9.23 -3.27 11.18
C ALA A 119 -9.36 -2.16 10.13
N LEU A 120 -8.23 -1.77 9.52
CA LEU A 120 -8.21 -0.77 8.46
C LEU A 120 -8.93 -1.27 7.20
N ASP A 121 -8.67 -2.51 6.76
CA ASP A 121 -9.36 -3.11 5.61
C ASP A 121 -10.86 -3.21 5.84
N GLY A 122 -11.28 -3.63 7.03
CA GLY A 122 -12.69 -3.65 7.42
C GLY A 122 -13.33 -2.25 7.43
N TRP A 123 -12.58 -1.23 7.90
CA TRP A 123 -13.06 0.15 7.85
C TRP A 123 -13.19 0.65 6.41
N VAL A 124 -12.21 0.40 5.55
CA VAL A 124 -12.22 0.77 4.13
C VAL A 124 -13.37 0.07 3.41
N ALA A 125 -13.56 -1.24 3.63
CA ALA A 125 -14.68 -2.00 3.07
C ALA A 125 -16.03 -1.41 3.45
N ARG A 126 -16.17 -1.02 4.73
CA ARG A 126 -17.40 -0.36 5.24
C ARG A 126 -17.60 1.00 4.58
N ASP A 127 -16.55 1.79 4.40
CA ASP A 127 -16.65 3.12 3.80
C ASP A 127 -17.02 3.03 2.32
N TYR A 128 -16.43 2.12 1.55
CA TYR A 128 -16.83 1.86 0.17
C TYR A 128 -18.28 1.34 0.06
N GLY A 129 -18.80 0.67 1.10
CA GLY A 129 -20.18 0.24 1.18
C GLY A 129 -21.19 1.38 1.38
N ARG A 130 -20.74 2.59 1.78
CA ARG A 130 -21.61 3.73 2.04
C ARG A 130 -21.83 4.58 0.78
N GLN A 131 -23.10 4.97 0.55
CA GLN A 131 -23.39 6.01 -0.41
C GLN A 131 -23.02 7.37 0.20
N ILE A 132 -22.22 8.16 -0.49
CA ILE A 132 -21.90 9.52 -0.08
C ILE A 132 -22.91 10.44 -0.73
N PRO A 133 -23.64 11.27 0.05
CA PRO A 133 -24.54 12.27 -0.51
C PRO A 133 -23.79 13.22 -1.46
N ALA A 134 -24.44 13.58 -2.57
CA ALA A 134 -23.88 14.57 -3.49
C ALA A 134 -23.84 15.95 -2.79
N GLY A 135 -22.67 16.57 -2.79
CA GLY A 135 -22.47 17.93 -2.25
C GLY A 135 -21.27 18.01 -1.30
N PRO A 136 -20.80 19.25 -1.05
CA PRO A 136 -19.67 19.46 -0.14
C PRO A 136 -20.07 19.06 1.28
N GLN A 137 -19.30 18.15 1.87
CA GLN A 137 -19.52 17.72 3.25
C GLN A 137 -18.69 18.57 4.21
N HIS A 138 -19.30 19.03 5.29
CA HIS A 138 -18.60 19.70 6.38
C HIS A 138 -17.79 18.67 7.15
N GLY A 139 -16.49 18.72 7.03
CA GLY A 139 -15.53 17.88 7.74
C GLY A 139 -14.23 18.66 7.97
N PRO A 140 -13.31 18.12 8.81
CA PRO A 140 -12.01 18.73 8.98
C PRO A 140 -11.29 18.80 7.62
N SER A 141 -10.50 19.85 7.41
CA SER A 141 -9.78 20.01 6.15
C SER A 141 -8.88 18.81 5.89
N PRO A 142 -8.78 18.32 4.66
CA PRO A 142 -7.90 17.19 4.31
C PRO A 142 -6.46 17.40 4.78
N ALA A 143 -5.95 18.63 4.73
CA ALA A 143 -4.62 18.97 5.19
C ALA A 143 -4.39 18.69 6.69
N LEU A 144 -5.41 18.93 7.54
CA LEU A 144 -5.29 18.69 8.99
C LEU A 144 -5.19 17.19 9.34
N ILE A 145 -5.84 16.33 8.54
CA ILE A 145 -5.89 14.89 8.78
C ILE A 145 -4.72 14.16 8.09
N SER A 146 -3.99 14.86 7.21
CA SER A 146 -2.90 14.24 6.44
C SER A 146 -1.80 13.65 7.33
N GLY A 147 -1.43 14.29 8.43
CA GLY A 147 -0.43 13.79 9.38
C GLY A 147 -0.79 12.45 10.00
N PRO A 148 -1.95 12.33 10.67
CA PRO A 148 -2.45 11.05 11.19
C PRO A 148 -2.57 9.95 10.12
N ILE A 149 -3.05 10.27 8.92
CA ILE A 149 -3.13 9.31 7.80
C ILE A 149 -1.73 8.86 7.38
N GLY A 150 -0.79 9.80 7.24
CA GLY A 150 0.60 9.49 6.95
C GLY A 150 1.21 8.56 8.00
N TYR A 151 0.99 8.84 9.28
CA TYR A 151 1.49 8.03 10.39
C TYR A 151 0.98 6.59 10.33
N ILE A 152 -0.33 6.39 10.26
CA ILE A 152 -0.93 5.05 10.18
C ILE A 152 -0.43 4.31 8.94
N SER A 153 -0.36 4.99 7.82
CA SER A 153 0.05 4.39 6.55
C SER A 153 1.53 4.02 6.53
N GLY A 154 2.39 4.85 7.10
CA GLY A 154 3.82 4.56 7.26
C GLY A 154 4.06 3.41 8.22
N ALA A 155 3.36 3.41 9.36
CA ALA A 155 3.47 2.36 10.37
C ALA A 155 3.01 0.98 9.85
N LEU A 156 1.99 0.94 9.00
CA LEU A 156 1.43 -0.31 8.47
C LEU A 156 2.00 -0.71 7.10
N GLY A 157 2.85 0.12 6.49
CA GLY A 157 3.43 -0.19 5.18
C GLY A 157 2.43 -0.20 4.02
N ILE A 158 1.35 0.60 4.09
CA ILE A 158 0.24 0.54 3.13
C ILE A 158 0.19 1.67 2.09
N GLY A 159 1.06 2.66 2.19
CA GLY A 159 1.16 3.69 1.16
C GLY A 159 -0.01 4.70 1.08
N GLY A 160 -0.79 4.89 2.16
CA GLY A 160 -1.76 5.97 2.37
C GLY A 160 -2.96 6.08 1.44
N GLY A 161 -2.88 5.56 0.24
CA GLY A 161 -3.96 5.63 -0.74
C GLY A 161 -5.29 5.10 -0.23
N THR A 162 -5.25 4.06 0.58
CA THR A 162 -6.41 3.41 1.19
C THR A 162 -7.25 4.32 2.07
N MET A 163 -6.61 5.15 2.88
CA MET A 163 -7.30 6.08 3.77
C MET A 163 -7.64 7.41 3.08
N LEU A 164 -6.82 7.82 2.10
CA LEU A 164 -7.02 9.07 1.41
C LEU A 164 -8.24 9.05 0.50
N VAL A 165 -8.50 7.98 -0.25
CA VAL A 165 -9.67 7.93 -1.15
C VAL A 165 -10.98 8.11 -0.39
N PRO A 166 -11.29 7.39 0.71
CA PRO A 166 -12.48 7.64 1.53
C PRO A 166 -12.60 9.08 2.04
N LEU A 167 -11.48 9.72 2.36
CA LEU A 167 -11.48 11.11 2.79
C LEU A 167 -11.73 12.07 1.62
N LEU A 168 -10.95 11.92 0.54
CA LEU A 168 -10.97 12.87 -0.57
C LEU A 168 -12.27 12.83 -1.37
N ARG A 169 -12.94 11.68 -1.48
CA ARG A 169 -14.23 11.55 -2.17
C ARG A 169 -15.36 12.33 -1.50
N ARG A 170 -15.14 12.80 -0.27
CA ARG A 170 -16.08 13.72 0.42
C ARG A 170 -15.90 15.18 -0.03
N HIS A 171 -14.77 15.50 -0.66
CA HIS A 171 -14.40 16.86 -1.06
C HIS A 171 -14.28 17.01 -2.58
N ALA A 172 -14.11 15.91 -3.31
CA ALA A 172 -13.94 15.90 -4.76
C ALA A 172 -14.63 14.67 -5.39
N PRO A 173 -14.96 14.72 -6.69
CA PRO A 173 -15.44 13.55 -7.43
C PRO A 173 -14.47 12.37 -7.31
N LEU A 174 -15.01 11.14 -7.30
CA LEU A 174 -14.25 9.90 -7.05
C LEU A 174 -12.99 9.79 -7.92
N ARG A 175 -13.08 10.13 -9.21
CA ARG A 175 -11.92 10.11 -10.14
C ARG A 175 -10.76 10.98 -9.68
N PHE A 176 -11.03 12.18 -9.14
CA PHE A 176 -10.02 13.09 -8.60
C PHE A 176 -9.50 12.61 -7.24
N ALA A 177 -10.38 12.06 -6.41
CA ALA A 177 -9.99 11.46 -5.15
C ALA A 177 -9.01 10.31 -5.37
N VAL A 178 -9.31 9.40 -6.30
CA VAL A 178 -8.45 8.25 -6.66
C VAL A 178 -7.11 8.72 -7.25
N GLY A 179 -7.14 9.62 -8.23
CA GLY A 179 -5.91 10.10 -8.89
C GLY A 179 -4.99 10.88 -7.93
N THR A 180 -5.54 11.78 -7.11
CA THR A 180 -4.79 12.55 -6.12
C THR A 180 -4.23 11.63 -5.02
N SER A 181 -5.03 10.65 -4.57
CA SER A 181 -4.61 9.64 -3.60
C SER A 181 -3.44 8.79 -4.12
N ALA A 182 -3.46 8.37 -5.40
CA ALA A 182 -2.36 7.63 -6.00
C ALA A 182 -1.05 8.45 -6.00
N ALA A 183 -1.12 9.74 -6.33
CA ALA A 183 0.04 10.62 -6.29
C ALA A 183 0.56 10.84 -4.86
N CYS A 184 -0.33 11.05 -3.88
CA CYS A 184 0.03 11.14 -2.47
C CYS A 184 0.69 9.84 -1.97
N GLY A 185 0.12 8.69 -2.32
CA GLY A 185 0.62 7.37 -1.95
C GLY A 185 2.04 7.10 -2.45
N PHE A 186 2.34 7.51 -3.68
CA PHE A 186 3.69 7.44 -4.23
C PHE A 186 4.70 8.23 -3.39
N VAL A 187 4.42 9.52 -3.14
CA VAL A 187 5.34 10.39 -2.39
C VAL A 187 5.53 9.88 -0.97
N MET A 188 4.45 9.46 -0.33
CA MET A 188 4.49 8.96 1.04
C MET A 188 5.28 7.66 1.17
N ALA A 189 5.08 6.71 0.26
CA ALA A 189 5.86 5.46 0.23
C ALA A 189 7.34 5.73 -0.04
N ALA A 190 7.66 6.65 -0.96
CA ALA A 190 9.03 7.06 -1.20
C ALA A 190 9.68 7.69 0.04
N THR A 191 8.94 8.55 0.77
CA THR A 191 9.41 9.12 2.04
C THR A 191 9.66 8.03 3.08
N ALA A 192 8.73 7.06 3.23
CA ALA A 192 8.89 5.97 4.17
C ALA A 192 10.09 5.07 3.83
N VAL A 193 10.29 4.74 2.54
CA VAL A 193 11.49 3.99 2.09
C VAL A 193 12.77 4.76 2.41
N LEU A 194 12.83 6.06 2.11
CA LEU A 194 13.99 6.87 2.45
C LEU A 194 14.25 6.94 3.96
N THR A 195 13.19 7.06 4.76
CA THR A 195 13.32 7.02 6.23
C THR A 195 13.86 5.67 6.69
N ASN A 196 13.36 4.56 6.13
CA ASN A 196 13.85 3.21 6.46
C ASN A 196 15.34 3.05 6.12
N LEU A 197 15.76 3.52 4.94
CA LEU A 197 17.17 3.50 4.54
C LEU A 197 18.10 4.31 5.46
N LEU A 198 17.58 5.32 6.16
CA LEU A 198 18.33 6.14 7.11
C LEU A 198 18.34 5.56 8.53
N VAL A 199 17.30 4.84 8.92
CA VAL A 199 17.12 4.33 10.29
C VAL A 199 17.67 2.92 10.47
N GLU A 200 17.52 2.07 9.45
CA GLU A 200 18.01 0.69 9.49
C GLU A 200 19.55 0.67 9.32
N SER A 201 20.22 0.08 10.29
CA SER A 201 21.70 0.04 10.31
C SER A 201 22.28 -1.22 9.67
N ASP A 202 21.50 -2.28 9.53
CA ASP A 202 22.03 -3.61 9.16
C ASP A 202 21.56 -4.10 7.77
N TRP A 203 21.60 -3.17 6.80
CA TRP A 203 21.22 -3.46 5.40
C TRP A 203 22.04 -4.59 4.78
N GLN A 204 23.31 -4.75 5.18
CA GLN A 204 24.15 -5.79 4.61
C GLN A 204 23.67 -7.18 5.00
N ALA A 205 23.31 -7.40 6.26
CA ALA A 205 22.76 -8.67 6.73
C ALA A 205 21.41 -8.97 6.07
N LEU A 206 20.54 -7.97 6.00
CA LEU A 206 19.21 -8.12 5.38
C LEU A 206 19.30 -8.45 3.89
N LEU A 207 20.14 -7.75 3.14
CA LEU A 207 20.31 -7.98 1.71
C LEU A 207 21.10 -9.27 1.40
N SER A 208 22.04 -9.67 2.26
CA SER A 208 22.77 -10.94 2.07
C SER A 208 21.83 -12.15 2.22
N LYS A 209 20.84 -12.05 3.10
CA LYS A 209 19.90 -13.15 3.39
C LYS A 209 18.66 -13.17 2.48
N HIS A 210 18.10 -12.00 2.18
CA HIS A 210 16.83 -11.88 1.46
C HIS A 210 16.94 -11.21 0.09
N GLY A 211 18.13 -10.78 -0.31
CA GLY A 211 18.35 -9.96 -1.51
C GLY A 211 17.90 -10.64 -2.79
N SER A 212 18.12 -11.96 -2.95
CA SER A 212 17.70 -12.69 -4.16
C SER A 212 16.18 -12.73 -4.31
N SER A 213 15.46 -13.07 -3.24
CA SER A 213 14.00 -13.12 -3.26
C SER A 213 13.37 -11.73 -3.44
N LEU A 214 13.88 -10.72 -2.73
CA LEU A 214 13.41 -9.33 -2.86
C LEU A 214 13.66 -8.77 -4.27
N ALA A 215 14.84 -9.01 -4.85
CA ALA A 215 15.16 -8.60 -6.21
C ALA A 215 14.21 -9.25 -7.23
N GLY A 216 13.92 -10.54 -7.08
CA GLY A 216 12.91 -11.24 -7.88
C GLY A 216 11.53 -10.62 -7.75
N VAL A 217 11.05 -10.40 -6.52
CA VAL A 217 9.75 -9.78 -6.25
C VAL A 217 9.64 -8.42 -6.90
N TRP A 218 10.60 -7.53 -6.68
CA TRP A 218 10.54 -6.17 -7.23
C TRP A 218 10.66 -6.15 -8.76
N LEU A 219 11.47 -7.05 -9.34
CA LEU A 219 11.53 -7.19 -10.79
C LEU A 219 10.19 -7.69 -11.37
N GLY A 220 9.59 -8.71 -10.75
CA GLY A 220 8.27 -9.23 -11.17
C GLY A 220 7.19 -8.17 -11.13
N ILE A 221 7.14 -7.40 -10.03
CA ILE A 221 6.24 -6.25 -9.88
C ILE A 221 6.50 -5.22 -10.99
N ALA A 222 7.75 -4.80 -11.20
CA ALA A 222 8.11 -3.78 -12.17
C ALA A 222 7.73 -4.16 -13.60
N LEU A 223 7.83 -5.45 -13.96
CA LEU A 223 7.49 -5.95 -15.29
C LEU A 223 5.99 -5.89 -15.60
N VAL A 224 5.13 -6.15 -14.62
CA VAL A 224 3.68 -6.25 -14.84
C VAL A 224 2.93 -4.93 -14.61
N LEU A 225 3.45 -4.06 -13.75
CA LEU A 225 2.79 -2.82 -13.35
C LEU A 225 2.41 -1.87 -14.50
N PRO A 226 3.28 -1.60 -15.51
CA PRO A 226 2.93 -0.69 -16.58
C PRO A 226 1.67 -1.10 -17.36
N PHE A 227 1.45 -2.41 -17.46
CA PHE A 227 0.28 -2.98 -18.15
C PHE A 227 -0.96 -2.94 -17.24
N CYS A 228 -0.87 -3.49 -16.04
CA CYS A 228 -2.01 -3.62 -15.12
C CYS A 228 -2.52 -2.27 -14.63
N SER A 229 -1.65 -1.37 -14.18
CA SER A 229 -2.06 -0.07 -13.65
C SER A 229 -2.62 0.87 -14.72
N GLY A 230 -2.07 0.84 -15.92
CA GLY A 230 -2.56 1.64 -17.05
C GLY A 230 -3.92 1.15 -17.57
N TRP A 231 -4.08 -0.18 -17.67
CA TRP A 231 -5.34 -0.80 -18.07
C TRP A 231 -6.44 -0.57 -17.03
N SER A 232 -6.15 -0.79 -15.76
CA SER A 232 -7.13 -0.65 -14.69
C SER A 232 -7.53 0.81 -14.42
N ALA A 233 -6.64 1.78 -14.62
CA ALA A 233 -7.00 3.20 -14.54
C ALA A 233 -7.97 3.62 -15.66
N ARG A 234 -7.85 3.03 -16.86
CA ARG A 234 -8.83 3.23 -17.95
C ARG A 234 -10.15 2.53 -17.62
N LEU A 235 -10.08 1.29 -17.14
CA LEU A 235 -11.26 0.55 -16.71
C LEU A 235 -12.04 1.30 -15.61
N HIS A 236 -11.32 1.95 -14.65
CA HIS A 236 -11.95 2.83 -13.68
C HIS A 236 -12.75 3.97 -14.32
N ALA A 237 -12.24 4.55 -15.40
CA ALA A 237 -12.93 5.64 -16.10
C ALA A 237 -14.20 5.16 -16.82
N ASP A 238 -14.24 3.90 -17.26
CA ASP A 238 -15.32 3.30 -18.02
C ASP A 238 -16.35 2.57 -17.15
N MET A 239 -15.96 2.13 -15.94
CA MET A 239 -16.84 1.43 -15.00
C MET A 239 -17.81 2.38 -14.32
N GLY A 240 -19.06 1.91 -14.16
CA GLY A 240 -20.05 2.57 -13.31
C GLY A 240 -19.59 2.57 -11.83
N GLU A 241 -19.85 3.69 -11.14
CA GLU A 241 -19.43 3.88 -9.75
C GLU A 241 -19.93 2.78 -8.80
N GLU A 242 -21.12 2.26 -9.04
CA GLU A 242 -21.72 1.19 -8.23
C GLU A 242 -20.98 -0.14 -8.36
N SER A 243 -20.65 -0.54 -9.60
CA SER A 243 -19.91 -1.78 -9.87
C SER A 243 -18.52 -1.72 -9.27
N LEU A 244 -17.83 -0.59 -9.40
CA LEU A 244 -16.52 -0.33 -8.81
C LEU A 244 -16.58 -0.43 -7.28
N ARG A 245 -17.60 0.18 -6.67
CA ARG A 245 -17.82 0.16 -5.22
C ARG A 245 -18.03 -1.26 -4.68
N ILE A 246 -18.86 -2.06 -5.35
CA ILE A 246 -19.13 -3.45 -4.96
C ILE A 246 -17.84 -4.29 -5.05
N LEU A 247 -17.11 -4.16 -6.16
CA LEU A 247 -15.85 -4.87 -6.38
C LEU A 247 -14.84 -4.56 -5.28
N LEU A 248 -14.59 -3.27 -5.02
CA LEU A 248 -13.62 -2.85 -4.02
C LEU A 248 -14.03 -3.27 -2.60
N LYS A 249 -15.31 -3.12 -2.26
CA LYS A 249 -15.82 -3.60 -0.97
C LYS A 249 -15.56 -5.10 -0.78
N SER A 250 -15.84 -5.92 -1.80
CA SER A 250 -15.64 -7.37 -1.72
C SER A 250 -14.18 -7.74 -1.54
N VAL A 251 -13.28 -7.08 -2.26
CA VAL A 251 -11.83 -7.30 -2.14
C VAL A 251 -11.33 -6.95 -0.74
N PHE A 252 -11.73 -5.79 -0.20
CA PHE A 252 -11.29 -5.38 1.14
C PHE A 252 -11.86 -6.26 2.26
N ILE A 253 -13.08 -6.77 2.12
CA ILE A 253 -13.62 -7.77 3.06
C ILE A 253 -12.76 -9.04 3.05
N LEU A 254 -12.42 -9.53 1.88
CA LEU A 254 -11.62 -10.74 1.73
C LEU A 254 -10.21 -10.57 2.34
N LEU A 255 -9.58 -9.42 2.10
CA LEU A 255 -8.29 -9.06 2.71
C LEU A 255 -8.39 -8.95 4.24
N ALA A 256 -9.41 -8.28 4.76
CA ALA A 256 -9.63 -8.17 6.21
C ALA A 256 -9.78 -9.56 6.87
N CYS A 257 -10.55 -10.44 6.25
CA CYS A 257 -10.72 -11.81 6.76
C CYS A 257 -9.41 -12.60 6.73
N SER A 258 -8.61 -12.50 5.66
CA SER A 258 -7.33 -13.19 5.55
C SER A 258 -6.32 -12.71 6.62
N LEU A 259 -6.27 -11.41 6.89
CA LEU A 259 -5.41 -10.82 7.91
C LEU A 259 -5.83 -11.19 9.34
N LEU A 260 -7.15 -11.26 9.60
CA LEU A 260 -7.65 -11.74 10.90
C LEU A 260 -7.25 -13.19 11.15
N ILE A 261 -7.34 -14.03 10.14
CA ILE A 261 -6.90 -15.43 10.23
C ILE A 261 -5.38 -15.48 10.50
N ALA A 262 -4.59 -14.69 9.77
CA ALA A 262 -3.14 -14.61 9.97
C ALA A 262 -2.78 -14.15 11.39
N ALA A 263 -3.46 -13.11 11.91
CA ALA A 263 -3.25 -12.62 13.28
C ALA A 263 -3.60 -13.67 14.35
N LEU A 264 -4.67 -14.44 14.14
CA LEU A 264 -5.05 -15.52 15.05
C LEU A 264 -4.00 -16.65 15.05
N ILE A 265 -3.48 -17.01 13.86
CA ILE A 265 -2.43 -18.03 13.74
C ILE A 265 -1.14 -17.52 14.42
N ALA A 266 -0.72 -16.28 14.17
CA ALA A 266 0.46 -15.68 14.79
C ALA A 266 0.37 -15.73 16.33
N ARG A 267 -0.80 -15.38 16.89
CA ARG A 267 -1.04 -15.44 18.33
C ARG A 267 -0.96 -16.84 18.93
N MET A 268 -1.32 -17.87 18.17
CA MET A 268 -1.23 -19.26 18.64
C MET A 268 0.21 -19.77 18.69
N HIS A 269 1.14 -19.16 17.96
CA HIS A 269 2.56 -19.56 17.89
C HIS A 269 3.48 -18.74 18.81
N THR A 270 2.99 -17.64 19.39
CA THR A 270 3.73 -16.88 20.42
C THR A 270 3.56 -17.60 21.78
N PRO A 271 4.61 -18.19 22.36
CA PRO A 271 4.56 -18.72 23.73
C PRO A 271 4.32 -17.55 24.69
N ALA A 272 3.43 -17.77 25.67
CA ALA A 272 3.09 -16.82 26.73
C ALA A 272 4.28 -16.50 27.64
#